data_bbc1b1f7cc00cdb41b5505a57b31d024
#
_entry.id   bbc1b1f7cc00cdb41b5505a57b31d024
#
_cell.length_a   1.000
_cell.length_b   1.000
_cell.length_c   1.000
_cell.angle_alpha   90.00
_cell.angle_beta   90.00
_cell.angle_gamma   90.00
#
_symmetry.space_group_name_H-M   'P 1'
#
loop_
_entity.id
_entity.type
_entity.pdbx_description
1 polymer ?
#
loop_
_entity_poly.entity_id
_entity_poly.type
_entity_poly.pdbx_seq_one_letter_code
_entity_poly.pdbx_strand_id
1 'polypeptide(L)'
;MPNRRDFLKTAAFATLGSGIAVSQVLAGESIASTIHINKQGMGGKMKMKFFPYELKLRHVFTVATYSRTTTPDVQVEIEYEGITGYGEASMPPYLGETVESVMNFLRKVNLEQFSDPFQLEDILSYVDSLSPKDTAAKAAVDIALHDLVGKLLGAPWYKIWGLN
;
A
#
# COMPACT_ATOMS: atom_id res chain seq x y z
N MET A 1 24.89 7.96 -16.56
CA MET A 1 23.66 7.21 -16.84
C MET A 1 22.48 8.09 -16.43
N PRO A 2 21.51 8.37 -17.29
CA PRO A 2 20.37 9.21 -16.93
C PRO A 2 19.53 8.54 -15.84
N ASN A 3 19.11 9.35 -14.86
CA ASN A 3 18.33 8.90 -13.72
C ASN A 3 16.88 8.61 -14.16
N ARG A 4 16.19 7.66 -13.50
CA ARG A 4 14.79 7.29 -13.80
C ARG A 4 13.84 8.50 -13.87
N ARG A 5 14.10 9.55 -13.10
CA ARG A 5 13.31 10.79 -13.12
C ARG A 5 13.44 11.57 -14.44
N ASP A 6 14.59 11.51 -15.09
CA ASP A 6 14.83 12.23 -16.36
C ASP A 6 14.16 11.53 -17.54
N PHE A 7 14.04 10.18 -17.49
CA PHE A 7 13.31 9.41 -18.49
C PHE A 7 11.81 9.75 -18.52
N LEU A 8 11.19 9.90 -17.34
CA LEU A 8 9.75 10.23 -17.26
C LEU A 8 9.45 11.67 -17.73
N LYS A 9 10.37 12.61 -17.53
CA LYS A 9 10.22 13.97 -18.02
C LYS A 9 10.34 14.07 -19.53
N THR A 10 11.17 13.25 -20.15
CA THR A 10 11.39 13.23 -21.61
C THR A 10 10.21 12.58 -22.34
N ALA A 11 9.54 11.59 -21.74
CA ALA A 11 8.37 10.94 -22.33
C ALA A 11 7.12 11.84 -22.38
N ALA A 12 7.03 12.86 -21.51
CA ALA A 12 5.88 13.78 -21.45
C ALA A 12 5.91 14.88 -22.52
N PHE A 13 7.02 15.11 -23.21
CA PHE A 13 7.18 16.18 -24.20
C PHE A 13 7.09 15.73 -25.67
N ALA A 14 6.93 14.43 -25.96
CA ALA A 14 6.99 13.91 -27.31
C ALA A 14 5.61 13.78 -28.02
N THR A 15 4.51 14.25 -27.45
CA THR A 15 3.15 14.10 -28.02
C THR A 15 2.44 15.40 -28.40
N LEU A 16 3.16 16.49 -28.60
CA LEU A 16 2.58 17.72 -29.14
C LEU A 16 3.29 18.12 -30.46
N GLY A 17 2.82 17.56 -31.56
CA GLY A 17 3.26 18.06 -32.87
C GLY A 17 3.14 17.08 -34.01
N SER A 18 1.93 16.77 -34.46
CA SER A 18 1.64 16.54 -35.87
C SER A 18 0.14 16.57 -36.11
N GLY A 19 -0.32 17.69 -36.65
CA GLY A 19 -1.67 17.80 -37.17
C GLY A 19 -1.77 16.98 -38.45
N ILE A 20 -2.72 16.06 -38.48
CA ILE A 20 -3.25 15.50 -39.73
C ILE A 20 -4.75 15.67 -39.67
N ALA A 21 -5.24 16.54 -40.57
CA ALA A 21 -6.65 16.66 -40.87
C ALA A 21 -7.09 15.36 -41.60
N VAL A 22 -8.10 14.68 -41.07
CA VAL A 22 -8.84 13.65 -41.78
C VAL A 22 -10.31 14.07 -41.81
N SER A 23 -10.76 14.32 -43.03
CA SER A 23 -12.11 14.64 -43.44
C SER A 23 -13.11 13.54 -43.11
N GLN A 24 -14.32 13.98 -42.86
CA GLN A 24 -15.58 13.28 -42.63
C GLN A 24 -15.81 12.05 -43.52
N VAL A 25 -16.29 10.96 -42.92
CA VAL A 25 -17.27 10.05 -43.53
C VAL A 25 -18.17 9.43 -42.43
N LEU A 26 -19.47 9.81 -42.52
CA LEU A 26 -20.71 9.06 -42.24
C LEU A 26 -20.92 8.31 -40.92
N ALA A 27 -21.94 8.81 -40.23
CA ALA A 27 -23.00 8.16 -39.45
C ALA A 27 -22.82 6.65 -39.13
N GLY A 28 -22.49 6.36 -37.90
CA GLY A 28 -22.62 5.08 -37.25
C GLY A 28 -22.51 5.30 -35.75
N GLU A 29 -23.49 4.83 -35.02
CA GLU A 29 -23.77 5.03 -33.61
C GLU A 29 -22.53 5.12 -32.70
N SER A 30 -22.41 6.28 -32.09
CA SER A 30 -21.43 6.57 -31.05
C SER A 30 -21.70 5.69 -29.82
N ILE A 31 -20.96 4.60 -29.70
CA ILE A 31 -20.76 3.95 -28.41
C ILE A 31 -19.70 4.78 -27.66
N ALA A 32 -20.02 6.02 -27.36
CA ALA A 32 -19.38 6.73 -26.28
C ALA A 32 -19.91 6.11 -25.00
N SER A 33 -19.27 5.00 -24.57
CA SER A 33 -19.32 4.62 -23.16
C SER A 33 -18.67 5.77 -22.39
N THR A 34 -19.51 6.73 -21.99
CA THR A 34 -19.13 7.78 -21.07
C THR A 34 -18.66 7.07 -19.81
N ILE A 35 -17.35 6.94 -19.64
CA ILE A 35 -16.77 6.62 -18.35
C ILE A 35 -17.12 7.84 -17.51
N HIS A 36 -18.25 7.78 -16.81
CA HIS A 36 -18.55 8.66 -15.71
C HIS A 36 -17.53 8.34 -14.61
N ILE A 37 -16.36 8.96 -14.68
CA ILE A 37 -15.52 9.14 -13.51
C ILE A 37 -16.37 10.04 -12.61
N ASN A 38 -17.12 9.40 -11.72
CA ASN A 38 -17.89 10.08 -10.70
C ASN A 38 -16.87 10.76 -9.77
N LYS A 39 -16.52 12.00 -10.07
CA LYS A 39 -15.77 12.91 -9.20
C LYS A 39 -16.66 13.37 -8.02
N GLN A 40 -17.38 12.44 -7.41
CA GLN A 40 -17.83 12.65 -6.05
C GLN A 40 -16.57 12.56 -5.20
N GLY A 41 -16.24 13.66 -4.52
CA GLY A 41 -14.99 13.81 -3.82
C GLY A 41 -14.62 12.56 -3.04
N MET A 42 -13.54 11.91 -3.45
CA MET A 42 -12.86 10.88 -2.68
C MET A 42 -12.33 11.58 -1.42
N GLY A 43 -13.16 11.65 -0.40
CA GLY A 43 -12.91 12.31 0.86
C GLY A 43 -13.05 11.35 2.04
N GLY A 44 -12.89 10.06 1.79
CA GLY A 44 -12.81 9.06 2.84
C GLY A 44 -11.56 9.28 3.70
N LYS A 45 -11.69 9.05 5.00
CA LYS A 45 -10.54 8.99 5.90
C LYS A 45 -10.10 7.54 6.02
N MET A 46 -8.81 7.32 5.98
CA MET A 46 -8.26 6.00 6.30
C MET A 46 -8.41 5.72 7.79
N LYS A 47 -9.01 4.58 8.11
CA LYS A 47 -9.16 4.10 9.50
C LYS A 47 -8.25 2.92 9.72
N MET A 48 -7.45 2.97 10.78
CA MET A 48 -6.54 1.89 11.14
C MET A 48 -7.04 1.19 12.41
N LYS A 49 -7.05 -0.14 12.36
CA LYS A 49 -7.25 -1.01 13.52
C LYS A 49 -6.04 -1.94 13.64
N PHE A 50 -5.71 -2.32 14.84
CA PHE A 50 -4.62 -3.26 15.10
C PHE A 50 -4.86 -4.00 16.40
N PHE A 51 -4.46 -5.26 16.42
CA PHE A 51 -4.67 -6.12 17.58
C PHE A 51 -3.60 -7.23 17.63
N PRO A 52 -3.25 -7.68 18.83
CA PRO A 52 -2.34 -8.80 19.00
C PRO A 52 -2.98 -10.08 18.48
N TYR A 53 -2.14 -10.90 17.88
CA TYR A 53 -2.54 -12.18 17.33
C TYR A 53 -1.47 -13.24 17.62
N GLU A 54 -1.88 -14.46 17.91
CA GLU A 54 -0.97 -15.59 18.08
C GLU A 54 -1.17 -16.61 16.98
N LEU A 55 -0.18 -16.73 16.09
CA LEU A 55 -0.19 -17.71 15.02
C LEU A 55 0.21 -19.08 15.55
N LYS A 56 -0.69 -20.05 15.44
CA LYS A 56 -0.35 -21.46 15.70
C LYS A 56 0.32 -22.06 14.47
N LEU A 57 1.54 -22.47 14.63
CA LEU A 57 2.32 -23.06 13.53
C LEU A 57 1.81 -24.46 13.20
N ARG A 58 1.74 -24.79 11.92
CA ARG A 58 1.37 -26.12 11.45
C ARG A 58 2.36 -27.19 11.85
N HIS A 59 3.63 -26.82 11.91
CA HIS A 59 4.75 -27.68 12.33
C HIS A 59 5.60 -26.89 13.30
N VAL A 60 6.32 -27.61 14.17
CA VAL A 60 7.32 -26.99 15.04
C VAL A 60 8.37 -26.30 14.19
N PHE A 61 8.57 -25.02 14.40
CA PHE A 61 9.66 -24.27 13.78
C PHE A 61 10.88 -24.34 14.68
N THR A 62 11.96 -24.92 14.18
CA THR A 62 13.20 -25.10 14.93
C THR A 62 14.37 -24.46 14.19
N VAL A 63 15.12 -23.65 14.90
CA VAL A 63 16.43 -23.11 14.49
C VAL A 63 17.47 -23.47 15.53
N ALA A 64 18.74 -23.19 15.26
CA ALA A 64 19.86 -23.61 16.15
C ALA A 64 19.70 -23.12 17.61
N THR A 65 18.99 -22.03 17.85
CA THR A 65 18.92 -21.36 19.16
C THR A 65 17.58 -21.52 19.86
N TYR A 66 16.49 -21.88 19.15
CA TYR A 66 15.16 -22.03 19.73
C TYR A 66 14.21 -22.87 18.87
N SER A 67 13.14 -23.37 19.51
CA SER A 67 12.01 -24.02 18.85
C SER A 67 10.71 -23.36 19.32
N ARG A 68 9.72 -23.25 18.43
CA ARG A 68 8.41 -22.70 18.75
C ARG A 68 7.28 -23.43 18.01
N THR A 69 6.12 -23.48 18.62
CA THR A 69 4.86 -24.01 18.05
C THR A 69 3.85 -22.89 17.75
N THR A 70 4.08 -21.71 18.33
CA THR A 70 3.31 -20.49 18.08
C THR A 70 4.25 -19.33 17.79
N THR A 71 3.76 -18.29 17.17
CA THR A 71 4.49 -17.03 16.99
C THR A 71 3.56 -15.85 17.34
N PRO A 72 4.01 -14.96 18.25
CA PRO A 72 3.27 -13.73 18.50
C PRO A 72 3.35 -12.83 17.28
N ASP A 73 2.26 -12.13 17.00
CA ASP A 73 2.10 -11.26 15.86
C ASP A 73 1.17 -10.09 16.21
N VAL A 74 1.19 -9.01 15.41
CA VAL A 74 0.21 -7.94 15.48
C VAL A 74 -0.36 -7.73 14.09
N GLN A 75 -1.65 -7.96 13.94
CA GLN A 75 -2.37 -7.67 12.70
C GLN A 75 -2.71 -6.19 12.63
N VAL A 76 -2.57 -5.62 11.44
CA VAL A 76 -2.97 -4.25 11.08
C VAL A 76 -4.01 -4.32 9.97
N GLU A 77 -5.09 -3.57 10.14
CA GLU A 77 -6.15 -3.38 9.14
C GLU A 77 -6.26 -1.90 8.83
N ILE A 78 -6.19 -1.53 7.55
CA ILE A 78 -6.41 -0.16 7.10
C ILE A 78 -7.62 -0.16 6.16
N GLU A 79 -8.68 0.51 6.58
CA GLU A 79 -9.93 0.62 5.83
C GLU A 79 -10.02 1.98 5.15
N TYR A 80 -10.39 1.99 3.87
CA TYR A 80 -10.72 3.17 3.10
C TYR A 80 -11.86 2.86 2.13
N GLU A 81 -12.94 3.63 2.21
CA GLU A 81 -14.13 3.49 1.35
C GLU A 81 -14.71 2.05 1.30
N GLY A 82 -14.70 1.36 2.44
CA GLY A 82 -15.23 0.00 2.57
C GLY A 82 -14.29 -1.11 2.09
N ILE A 83 -13.10 -0.77 1.63
CA ILE A 83 -12.06 -1.73 1.26
C ILE A 83 -11.03 -1.78 2.39
N THR A 84 -10.63 -2.98 2.79
CA THR A 84 -9.66 -3.19 3.87
C THR A 84 -8.38 -3.83 3.34
N GLY A 85 -7.25 -3.18 3.60
CA GLY A 85 -5.92 -3.73 3.45
C GLY A 85 -5.43 -4.35 4.76
N TYR A 86 -4.67 -5.44 4.65
CA TYR A 86 -4.16 -6.23 5.78
C TYR A 86 -2.64 -6.23 5.79
N GLY A 87 -2.07 -6.10 6.97
CA GLY A 87 -0.65 -6.22 7.22
C GLY A 87 -0.36 -6.91 8.56
N GLU A 88 0.85 -7.39 8.73
CA GLU A 88 1.25 -8.04 9.97
C GLU A 88 2.63 -7.56 10.43
N ALA A 89 2.80 -7.41 11.73
CA ALA A 89 4.07 -7.16 12.37
C ALA A 89 4.64 -8.46 12.92
N SER A 90 5.55 -9.09 12.18
CA SER A 90 6.27 -10.26 12.64
C SER A 90 7.47 -9.84 13.50
N MET A 91 7.58 -10.45 14.67
CA MET A 91 8.58 -10.09 15.70
C MET A 91 9.55 -11.25 15.96
N PRO A 92 10.53 -11.48 15.07
CA PRO A 92 11.53 -12.50 15.33
C PRO A 92 12.38 -12.08 16.55
N PRO A 93 12.75 -13.03 17.43
CA PRO A 93 13.39 -12.73 18.71
C PRO A 93 14.68 -11.90 18.63
N TYR A 94 15.40 -12.00 17.50
CA TYR A 94 16.66 -11.28 17.31
C TYR A 94 16.49 -9.78 17.00
N LEU A 95 15.29 -9.30 16.68
CA LEU A 95 15.03 -7.87 16.49
C LEU A 95 14.74 -7.13 17.79
N GLY A 96 14.41 -7.85 18.87
CA GLY A 96 14.14 -7.28 20.18
C GLY A 96 12.83 -6.48 20.25
N GLU A 97 11.97 -6.57 19.23
CA GLU A 97 10.64 -5.99 19.25
C GLU A 97 9.65 -6.96 19.91
N THR A 98 8.64 -6.41 20.56
CA THR A 98 7.60 -7.16 21.30
C THR A 98 6.22 -6.71 20.85
N VAL A 99 5.18 -7.52 21.12
CA VAL A 99 3.78 -7.13 20.91
C VAL A 99 3.50 -5.77 21.53
N GLU A 100 3.99 -5.52 22.75
CA GLU A 100 3.78 -4.25 23.44
C GLU A 100 4.46 -3.08 22.71
N SER A 101 5.72 -3.23 22.28
CA SER A 101 6.43 -2.17 21.57
C SER A 101 5.74 -1.84 20.24
N VAL A 102 5.32 -2.85 19.47
CA VAL A 102 4.57 -2.70 18.22
C VAL A 102 3.24 -1.97 18.47
N MET A 103 2.45 -2.42 19.44
CA MET A 103 1.18 -1.78 19.79
C MET A 103 1.38 -0.32 20.23
N ASN A 104 2.44 -0.03 20.98
CA ASN A 104 2.77 1.33 21.42
C ASN A 104 3.17 2.24 20.25
N PHE A 105 3.87 1.72 19.24
CA PHE A 105 4.17 2.47 18.02
C PHE A 105 2.90 2.73 17.21
N LEU A 106 2.09 1.70 16.94
CA LEU A 106 0.89 1.81 16.12
C LEU A 106 -0.13 2.82 16.68
N ARG A 107 -0.21 2.99 18.01
CA ARG A 107 -1.05 4.03 18.65
C ARG A 107 -0.63 5.46 18.28
N LYS A 108 0.60 5.69 17.84
CA LYS A 108 1.09 7.00 17.43
C LYS A 108 0.76 7.32 15.97
N VAL A 109 0.47 6.28 15.17
CA VAL A 109 0.19 6.42 13.73
C VAL A 109 -1.21 7.00 13.54
N ASN A 110 -1.30 8.16 12.92
CA ASN A 110 -2.57 8.79 12.55
C ASN A 110 -2.70 8.86 11.03
N LEU A 111 -3.42 7.93 10.43
CA LEU A 111 -3.66 7.89 8.99
C LEU A 111 -4.85 8.77 8.55
N GLU A 112 -5.69 9.23 9.49
CA GLU A 112 -6.84 10.08 9.14
C GLU A 112 -6.47 11.46 8.59
N GLN A 113 -5.20 11.87 8.74
CA GLN A 113 -4.68 13.11 8.18
C GLN A 113 -4.47 13.04 6.66
N PHE A 114 -4.42 11.84 6.09
CA PHE A 114 -4.28 11.62 4.66
C PHE A 114 -5.63 11.29 4.04
N SER A 115 -5.99 12.00 2.98
CA SER A 115 -7.26 11.82 2.28
C SER A 115 -7.17 10.85 1.09
N ASP A 116 -5.94 10.45 0.71
CA ASP A 116 -5.70 9.64 -0.47
C ASP A 116 -4.68 8.54 -0.16
N PRO A 117 -5.09 7.25 -0.16
CA PRO A 117 -4.18 6.13 0.10
C PRO A 117 -3.13 5.92 -0.98
N PHE A 118 -3.27 6.55 -2.16
CA PHE A 118 -2.27 6.48 -3.23
C PHE A 118 -1.01 7.33 -2.96
N GLN A 119 -1.06 8.21 -1.96
CA GLN A 119 0.10 8.98 -1.49
C GLN A 119 1.06 8.12 -0.66
N LEU A 120 1.40 6.92 -1.14
CA LEU A 120 2.18 5.92 -0.38
C LEU A 120 3.50 6.47 0.12
N GLU A 121 4.25 7.21 -0.72
CA GLU A 121 5.57 7.75 -0.33
C GLU A 121 5.45 8.75 0.83
N ASP A 122 4.45 9.63 0.80
CA ASP A 122 4.22 10.62 1.84
C ASP A 122 3.76 9.95 3.15
N ILE A 123 2.83 8.98 3.05
CA ILE A 123 2.30 8.25 4.19
C ILE A 123 3.42 7.44 4.86
N LEU A 124 4.21 6.69 4.09
CA LEU A 124 5.28 5.87 4.62
C LEU A 124 6.42 6.72 5.19
N SER A 125 6.74 7.85 4.56
CA SER A 125 7.69 8.83 5.11
C SER A 125 7.23 9.39 6.46
N TYR A 126 5.93 9.69 6.60
CA TYR A 126 5.36 10.08 7.88
C TYR A 126 5.51 8.97 8.92
N VAL A 127 5.14 7.74 8.58
CA VAL A 127 5.25 6.58 9.50
C VAL A 127 6.70 6.38 9.93
N ASP A 128 7.64 6.50 9.01
CA ASP A 128 9.08 6.38 9.30
C ASP A 128 9.58 7.48 10.24
N SER A 129 9.06 8.69 10.11
CA SER A 129 9.45 9.84 10.94
C SER A 129 9.09 9.69 12.42
N LEU A 130 8.12 8.83 12.76
CA LEU A 130 7.62 8.66 14.13
C LEU A 130 8.62 7.98 15.07
N SER A 131 9.57 7.22 14.53
CA SER A 131 10.61 6.55 15.32
C SER A 131 11.76 6.09 14.41
N PRO A 132 13.01 6.12 14.88
CA PRO A 132 14.15 5.53 14.17
C PRO A 132 14.21 3.99 14.28
N LYS A 133 13.29 3.38 15.04
CA LYS A 133 13.16 1.93 15.30
C LYS A 133 11.77 1.45 14.90
N ASP A 134 11.28 0.41 15.54
CA ASP A 134 9.91 -0.12 15.38
C ASP A 134 9.65 -0.65 13.95
N THR A 135 10.63 -1.37 13.43
CA THR A 135 10.65 -1.83 12.02
C THR A 135 9.53 -2.81 11.70
N ALA A 136 9.17 -3.70 12.66
CA ALA A 136 8.07 -4.63 12.49
C ALA A 136 6.71 -3.91 12.39
N ALA A 137 6.49 -2.90 13.25
CA ALA A 137 5.27 -2.11 13.21
C ALA A 137 5.15 -1.29 11.92
N LYS A 138 6.25 -0.70 11.45
CA LYS A 138 6.30 0.04 10.18
C LYS A 138 6.01 -0.87 9.00
N ALA A 139 6.62 -2.07 8.96
CA ALA A 139 6.37 -3.05 7.93
C ALA A 139 4.89 -3.47 7.89
N ALA A 140 4.22 -3.61 9.04
CA ALA A 140 2.81 -3.93 9.09
C ALA A 140 1.93 -2.84 8.45
N VAL A 141 2.24 -1.56 8.70
CA VAL A 141 1.52 -0.43 8.06
C VAL A 141 1.80 -0.39 6.56
N ASP A 142 3.05 -0.57 6.15
CA ASP A 142 3.47 -0.60 4.75
C ASP A 142 2.74 -1.71 3.97
N ILE A 143 2.77 -2.95 4.48
CA ILE A 143 2.08 -4.10 3.88
C ILE A 143 0.57 -3.83 3.77
N ALA A 144 -0.07 -3.31 4.84
CA ALA A 144 -1.49 -3.02 4.83
C ALA A 144 -1.87 -1.93 3.81
N LEU A 145 -1.06 -0.89 3.66
CA LEU A 145 -1.28 0.16 2.65
C LEU A 145 -1.12 -0.38 1.24
N HIS A 146 -0.09 -1.18 0.98
CA HIS A 146 0.10 -1.80 -0.33
C HIS A 146 -1.05 -2.76 -0.66
N ASP A 147 -1.50 -3.59 0.29
CA ASP A 147 -2.64 -4.47 0.08
C ASP A 147 -3.93 -3.67 -0.22
N LEU A 148 -4.17 -2.58 0.52
CA LEU A 148 -5.29 -1.68 0.29
C LEU A 148 -5.24 -1.09 -1.13
N VAL A 149 -4.12 -0.49 -1.51
CA VAL A 149 -3.96 0.15 -2.83
C VAL A 149 -4.05 -0.88 -3.97
N GLY A 150 -3.48 -2.07 -3.81
CA GLY A 150 -3.63 -3.15 -4.77
C GLY A 150 -5.09 -3.56 -4.98
N LYS A 151 -5.88 -3.62 -3.91
CA LYS A 151 -7.32 -3.90 -3.95
C LYS A 151 -8.11 -2.77 -4.61
N LEU A 152 -7.79 -1.51 -4.31
CA LEU A 152 -8.39 -0.34 -4.95
C LEU A 152 -8.12 -0.30 -6.46
N LEU A 153 -6.92 -0.70 -6.89
CA LEU A 153 -6.54 -0.81 -8.30
C LEU A 153 -7.08 -2.07 -8.99
N GLY A 154 -7.62 -3.04 -8.22
CA GLY A 154 -8.03 -4.34 -8.76
C GLY A 154 -6.87 -5.16 -9.35
N ALA A 155 -5.65 -4.92 -8.91
CA ALA A 155 -4.45 -5.56 -9.43
C ALA A 155 -3.45 -5.91 -8.32
N PRO A 156 -2.85 -7.11 -8.37
CA PRO A 156 -1.80 -7.49 -7.42
C PRO A 156 -0.49 -6.75 -7.72
N TRP A 157 0.26 -6.42 -6.68
CA TRP A 157 1.47 -5.61 -6.78
C TRP A 157 2.54 -6.16 -7.71
N TYR A 158 2.69 -7.49 -7.80
CA TYR A 158 3.65 -8.07 -8.73
C TYR A 158 3.36 -7.67 -10.19
N LYS A 159 2.07 -7.54 -10.56
CA LYS A 159 1.67 -7.05 -11.89
C LYS A 159 1.91 -5.54 -12.03
N ILE A 160 1.59 -4.77 -10.99
CA ILE A 160 1.82 -3.31 -10.98
C ILE A 160 3.31 -3.00 -11.18
N TRP A 161 4.18 -3.81 -10.57
CA TRP A 161 5.63 -3.69 -10.72
C TRP A 161 6.21 -4.34 -11.98
N GLY A 162 5.36 -4.98 -12.83
CA GLY A 162 5.81 -5.67 -14.04
C GLY A 162 6.62 -6.92 -13.76
N LEU A 163 6.42 -7.56 -12.62
CA LEU A 163 7.02 -8.85 -12.28
C LEU A 163 6.15 -9.99 -12.84
N ASN A 164 6.78 -11.01 -13.41
CA ASN A 164 6.13 -12.20 -13.98
C ASN A 164 6.23 -13.38 -13.01
#